data_590e53348e2c2103d856b7be26053e6b
#
_entry.id   590e53348e2c2103d856b7be26053e6b
#
_cell.length_a   1.000
_cell.length_b   1.000
_cell.length_c   1.000
_cell.angle_alpha   90.00
_cell.angle_beta   90.00
_cell.angle_gamma   90.00
#
_symmetry.space_group_name_H-M   'P 1'
#
loop_
_entity.id
_entity.type
_entity.pdbx_description
1 polymer ?
#
loop_
_entity_poly.entity_id
_entity_poly.type
_entity_poly.pdbx_seq_one_letter_code
_entity_poly.pdbx_strand_id
1 'polypeptide(L)'
;TQRSRDVANQLSSGIKHLLKKNKVTVFDGFGYLDKKTTEVKKVIVRLKNNTKTLELTAKNIIIATGARSRNLPFVSSDAINIWDYKTAMTPPKLPSSLVIIGSGAIGMEFASFYNDLGVNVTVVEALNTILPNEDEDISQVVASNFKKRGIIIKTNTLLKSVTNKT
;
A
#
# COMPACT_ATOMS: atom_id res chain seq x y z
N THR A 1 -4.42 -16.77 3.05
CA THR A 1 -3.11 -16.09 2.78
C THR A 1 -2.22 -16.87 1.82
N GLN A 2 -2.05 -18.20 1.95
CA GLN A 2 -1.15 -18.96 1.07
C GLN A 2 -1.50 -18.79 -0.42
N ARG A 3 -2.74 -19.02 -0.82
CA ARG A 3 -3.19 -18.84 -2.22
C ARG A 3 -2.84 -17.44 -2.77
N SER A 4 -3.03 -16.38 -1.97
CA SER A 4 -2.68 -15.01 -2.36
C SER A 4 -1.17 -14.87 -2.64
N ARG A 5 -0.33 -15.52 -1.85
CA ARG A 5 1.14 -15.50 -2.06
C ARG A 5 1.55 -16.30 -3.29
N ASP A 6 0.91 -17.44 -3.53
CA ASP A 6 1.17 -18.27 -4.70
C ASP A 6 0.82 -17.51 -6.00
N VAL A 7 -0.34 -16.85 -6.03
CA VAL A 7 -0.75 -15.99 -7.16
C VAL A 7 0.23 -14.84 -7.36
N ALA A 8 0.63 -14.14 -6.29
CA ALA A 8 1.60 -13.04 -6.37
C ALA A 8 2.96 -13.53 -6.91
N ASN A 9 3.43 -14.70 -6.48
CA ASN A 9 4.67 -15.30 -6.96
C ASN A 9 4.57 -15.69 -8.44
N GLN A 10 3.44 -16.26 -8.87
CA GLN A 10 3.20 -16.59 -10.29
C GLN A 10 3.23 -15.35 -11.17
N LEU A 11 2.53 -14.27 -10.77
CA LEU A 11 2.53 -13.01 -11.51
C LEU A 11 3.93 -12.38 -11.57
N SER A 12 4.67 -12.38 -10.46
CA SER A 12 6.04 -11.87 -10.41
C SER A 12 6.97 -12.67 -11.33
N SER A 13 6.80 -14.00 -11.39
CA SER A 13 7.58 -14.86 -12.28
C SER A 13 7.25 -14.59 -13.75
N GLY A 14 5.97 -14.35 -14.07
CA GLY A 14 5.52 -13.94 -15.40
C GLY A 14 6.17 -12.62 -15.85
N ILE A 15 6.19 -11.62 -14.97
CA ILE A 15 6.85 -10.33 -15.25
C ILE A 15 8.35 -10.52 -15.50
N LYS A 16 9.05 -11.31 -14.66
CA LYS A 16 10.48 -11.61 -14.88
C LYS A 16 10.72 -12.26 -16.22
N HIS A 17 9.86 -13.19 -16.63
CA HIS A 17 9.94 -13.83 -17.96
C HIS A 17 9.77 -12.81 -19.09
N LEU A 18 8.76 -11.94 -19.01
CA LEU A 18 8.52 -10.90 -20.01
C LEU A 18 9.69 -9.91 -20.12
N LEU A 19 10.24 -9.47 -19.01
CA LEU A 19 11.42 -8.58 -18.99
C LEU A 19 12.61 -9.25 -19.69
N LYS A 20 12.89 -10.53 -19.37
CA LYS A 20 13.96 -11.31 -20.01
C LYS A 20 13.70 -11.49 -21.51
N LYS A 21 12.47 -11.84 -21.92
CA LYS A 21 12.08 -11.99 -23.32
C LYS A 21 12.30 -10.71 -24.13
N ASN A 22 12.01 -9.55 -23.52
CA ASN A 22 12.17 -8.24 -24.14
C ASN A 22 13.59 -7.65 -23.92
N LYS A 23 14.56 -8.44 -23.47
CA LYS A 23 15.96 -8.04 -23.27
C LYS A 23 16.11 -6.84 -22.31
N VAL A 24 15.20 -6.70 -21.34
CA VAL A 24 15.30 -5.68 -20.29
C VAL A 24 16.23 -6.18 -19.20
N THR A 25 17.28 -5.43 -18.93
CA THR A 25 18.21 -5.71 -17.83
C THR A 25 17.60 -5.23 -16.50
N VAL A 26 17.52 -6.11 -15.52
CA VAL A 26 16.99 -5.81 -14.19
C VAL A 26 18.14 -5.83 -13.18
N PHE A 27 18.26 -4.76 -12.42
CA PHE A 27 19.20 -4.64 -11.30
C PHE A 27 18.41 -4.62 -9.99
N ASP A 28 18.63 -5.61 -9.14
CA ASP A 28 18.02 -5.65 -7.79
C ASP A 28 18.88 -4.82 -6.83
N GLY A 29 18.40 -3.63 -6.48
CA GLY A 29 19.15 -2.69 -5.68
C GLY A 29 18.42 -1.36 -5.47
N PHE A 30 19.13 -0.40 -4.91
CA PHE A 30 18.67 0.97 -4.71
C PHE A 30 19.25 1.89 -5.76
N GLY A 31 18.40 2.54 -6.55
CA GLY A 31 18.77 3.52 -7.55
C GLY A 31 18.78 4.94 -6.98
N TYR A 32 19.82 5.70 -7.30
CA TYR A 32 19.97 7.11 -6.95
C TYR A 32 20.21 7.92 -8.22
N LEU A 33 19.54 9.07 -8.35
CA LEU A 33 19.86 10.02 -9.40
C LEU A 33 21.15 10.76 -9.03
N ASP A 34 22.09 10.82 -9.95
CA ASP A 34 23.29 11.65 -9.76
C ASP A 34 22.91 13.12 -9.94
N LYS A 35 23.14 13.92 -8.88
CA LYS A 35 22.86 15.36 -8.87
C LYS A 35 23.91 16.21 -9.61
N LYS A 36 25.06 15.62 -9.95
CA LYS A 36 26.23 16.37 -10.45
C LYS A 36 26.27 16.49 -11.98
N THR A 37 25.42 15.79 -12.70
CA THR A 37 25.48 15.76 -14.18
C THR A 37 24.31 16.48 -14.81
N THR A 38 24.61 17.51 -15.58
CA THR A 38 23.62 18.30 -16.32
C THR A 38 23.36 17.75 -17.74
N GLU A 39 24.37 17.15 -18.38
CA GLU A 39 24.27 16.72 -19.79
C GLU A 39 23.87 15.25 -19.95
N VAL A 40 24.40 14.36 -19.12
CA VAL A 40 24.10 12.93 -19.19
C VAL A 40 23.38 12.49 -17.94
N LYS A 41 22.16 11.96 -18.11
CA LYS A 41 21.37 11.46 -16.99
C LYS A 41 21.97 10.16 -16.46
N LYS A 42 22.46 10.18 -15.22
CA LYS A 42 23.08 9.03 -14.55
C LYS A 42 22.22 8.52 -13.40
N VAL A 43 22.16 7.21 -13.30
CA VAL A 43 21.58 6.49 -12.15
C VAL A 43 22.69 5.64 -11.51
N ILE A 44 22.92 5.85 -10.24
CA ILE A 44 23.83 5.03 -9.45
C ILE A 44 23.01 3.95 -8.76
N VAL A 45 23.34 2.68 -9.00
CA VAL A 45 22.65 1.54 -8.43
C VAL A 45 23.53 0.86 -7.39
N ARG A 46 23.10 0.84 -6.13
CA ARG A 46 23.67 0.00 -5.07
C ARG A 46 22.98 -1.35 -5.09
N LEU A 47 23.67 -2.40 -5.50
CA LEU A 47 23.13 -3.75 -5.56
C LEU A 47 22.81 -4.27 -4.15
N LYS A 48 21.70 -5.00 -4.01
CA LYS A 48 21.20 -5.49 -2.73
C LYS A 48 22.12 -6.51 -2.07
N ASN A 49 22.75 -7.36 -2.87
CA ASN A 49 23.62 -8.46 -2.41
C ASN A 49 25.11 -8.19 -2.59
N ASN A 50 25.50 -6.96 -2.86
CA ASN A 50 26.90 -6.62 -3.13
C ASN A 50 27.19 -5.17 -2.67
N THR A 51 28.42 -4.93 -2.21
CA THR A 51 28.91 -3.58 -1.91
C THR A 51 29.23 -2.76 -3.16
N LYS A 52 29.17 -3.39 -4.35
CA LYS A 52 29.46 -2.71 -5.63
C LYS A 52 28.33 -1.78 -6.02
N THR A 53 28.71 -0.61 -6.48
CA THR A 53 27.84 0.34 -7.15
C THR A 53 28.05 0.24 -8.66
N LEU A 54 26.96 0.37 -9.41
CA LEU A 54 26.97 0.46 -10.87
C LEU A 54 26.53 1.86 -11.28
N GLU A 55 27.17 2.42 -12.28
CA GLU A 55 26.71 3.64 -12.94
C GLU A 55 26.02 3.27 -14.24
N LEU A 56 24.79 3.73 -14.40
CA LEU A 56 23.99 3.57 -15.61
C LEU A 56 23.73 4.94 -16.21
N THR A 57 23.83 5.05 -17.52
CA THR A 57 23.49 6.25 -18.26
C THR A 57 22.28 6.01 -19.13
N ALA A 58 21.40 7.02 -19.26
CA ALA A 58 20.21 6.90 -20.08
C ALA A 58 19.82 8.24 -20.69
N LYS A 59 19.24 8.22 -21.88
CA LYS A 59 18.63 9.39 -22.51
C LYS A 59 17.38 9.86 -21.74
N ASN A 60 16.58 8.89 -21.25
CA ASN A 60 15.37 9.15 -20.50
C ASN A 60 15.33 8.27 -19.26
N ILE A 61 14.78 8.79 -18.17
CA ILE A 61 14.61 8.08 -16.90
C ILE A 61 13.15 8.16 -16.49
N ILE A 62 12.56 7.02 -16.17
CA ILE A 62 11.22 6.94 -15.59
C ILE A 62 11.38 6.66 -14.09
N ILE A 63 10.84 7.54 -13.26
CA ILE A 63 10.82 7.36 -11.81
C ILE A 63 9.54 6.63 -11.45
N ALA A 64 9.65 5.35 -11.12
CA ALA A 64 8.53 4.48 -10.77
C ALA A 64 8.84 3.74 -9.45
N THR A 65 9.17 4.51 -8.41
CA THR A 65 9.70 4.00 -7.14
C THR A 65 8.65 3.43 -6.19
N GLY A 66 7.38 3.43 -6.60
CA GLY A 66 6.26 2.97 -5.80
C GLY A 66 5.86 3.96 -4.70
N ALA A 67 4.98 3.50 -3.82
CA ALA A 67 4.47 4.28 -2.70
C ALA A 67 4.64 3.53 -1.37
N ARG A 68 4.55 4.26 -0.29
CA ARG A 68 4.53 3.73 1.08
C ARG A 68 3.33 4.30 1.81
N SER A 69 2.83 3.57 2.81
CA SER A 69 1.82 4.08 3.72
C SER A 69 2.33 5.33 4.44
N ARG A 70 1.45 6.32 4.59
CA ARG A 70 1.73 7.48 5.41
C ARG A 70 1.62 7.08 6.89
N ASN A 71 2.69 7.26 7.63
CA ASN A 71 2.67 7.04 9.06
C ASN A 71 1.98 8.21 9.77
N LEU A 72 1.15 7.91 10.75
CA LEU A 72 0.62 8.93 11.66
C LEU A 72 1.68 9.27 12.70
N PRO A 73 1.81 10.54 13.13
CA PRO A 73 2.89 10.96 14.03
C PRO A 73 2.93 10.23 15.38
N PHE A 74 1.79 9.71 15.81
CA PHE A 74 1.59 9.10 17.13
C PHE A 74 1.22 7.61 17.07
N VAL A 75 1.28 6.99 15.88
CA VAL A 75 0.95 5.58 15.67
C VAL A 75 1.93 4.96 14.68
N SER A 76 2.60 3.91 15.13
CA SER A 76 3.45 3.07 14.26
C SER A 76 2.87 1.68 14.17
N SER A 77 3.00 1.05 13.00
CA SER A 77 2.65 -0.36 12.85
C SER A 77 3.58 -1.22 13.70
N ASP A 78 2.98 -2.13 14.49
CA ASP A 78 3.68 -3.15 15.26
C ASP A 78 3.56 -4.53 14.59
N ALA A 79 2.85 -4.61 13.47
CA ALA A 79 2.52 -5.83 12.72
C ALA A 79 1.73 -6.88 13.54
N ILE A 80 1.30 -6.57 14.75
CA ILE A 80 0.54 -7.46 15.63
C ILE A 80 -0.90 -6.95 15.77
N ASN A 81 -1.09 -5.78 16.38
CA ASN A 81 -2.39 -5.15 16.60
C ASN A 81 -2.60 -3.93 15.73
N ILE A 82 -1.52 -3.25 15.33
CA ILE A 82 -1.53 -2.07 14.47
C ILE A 82 -0.86 -2.43 13.15
N TRP A 83 -1.65 -2.46 12.10
CA TRP A 83 -1.24 -2.91 10.78
C TRP A 83 -1.08 -1.75 9.80
N ASP A 84 -0.10 -1.85 8.94
CA ASP A 84 -0.09 -1.17 7.65
C ASP A 84 -0.69 -2.09 6.56
N TYR A 85 -0.77 -1.60 5.34
CA TYR A 85 -1.31 -2.38 4.21
C TYR A 85 -0.57 -3.70 3.95
N LYS A 86 0.73 -3.78 4.26
CA LYS A 86 1.52 -5.00 4.05
C LYS A 86 1.09 -6.10 5.00
N THR A 87 0.95 -5.76 6.28
CA THR A 87 0.44 -6.70 7.29
C THR A 87 -1.01 -7.05 7.01
N ALA A 88 -1.83 -6.04 6.62
CA ALA A 88 -3.23 -6.27 6.26
C ALA A 88 -3.42 -7.22 5.06
N MET A 89 -2.48 -7.26 4.11
CA MET A 89 -2.51 -8.24 3.01
C MET A 89 -2.19 -9.68 3.46
N THR A 90 -1.47 -9.84 4.56
CA THR A 90 -0.99 -11.15 5.02
C THR A 90 -1.08 -11.27 6.54
N PRO A 91 -2.28 -11.09 7.13
CA PRO A 91 -2.42 -11.13 8.58
C PRO A 91 -2.07 -12.54 9.10
N PRO A 92 -1.45 -12.64 10.27
CA PRO A 92 -1.15 -13.94 10.89
C PRO A 92 -2.43 -14.68 11.28
N LYS A 93 -3.47 -13.93 11.64
CA LYS A 93 -4.79 -14.45 12.02
C LYS A 93 -5.87 -13.47 11.58
N LEU A 94 -7.04 -13.98 11.21
CA LEU A 94 -8.21 -13.16 10.93
C LEU A 94 -8.72 -12.55 12.25
N PRO A 95 -8.82 -11.22 12.37
CA PRO A 95 -9.34 -10.57 13.56
C PRO A 95 -10.87 -10.71 13.63
N SER A 96 -11.45 -10.64 14.83
CA SER A 96 -12.91 -10.55 15.00
C SER A 96 -13.46 -9.16 14.68
N SER A 97 -12.65 -8.14 14.87
CA SER A 97 -12.98 -6.75 14.55
C SER A 97 -11.77 -5.99 14.02
N LEU A 98 -12.01 -4.99 13.19
CA LEU A 98 -10.97 -4.15 12.59
C LEU A 98 -11.43 -2.70 12.55
N VAL A 99 -10.58 -1.80 13.00
CA VAL A 99 -10.75 -0.36 12.81
C VAL A 99 -9.79 0.09 11.71
N ILE A 100 -10.32 0.70 10.66
CA ILE A 100 -9.55 1.24 9.55
C ILE A 100 -9.50 2.75 9.67
N ILE A 101 -8.29 3.30 9.69
CA ILE A 101 -8.03 4.73 9.81
C ILE A 101 -7.74 5.28 8.42
N GLY A 102 -8.63 6.13 7.95
CA GLY A 102 -8.60 6.70 6.60
C GLY A 102 -9.48 5.92 5.63
N SER A 103 -10.28 6.65 4.89
CA SER A 103 -11.27 6.14 3.93
C SER A 103 -10.88 6.38 2.47
N GLY A 104 -9.61 6.50 2.18
CA GLY A 104 -9.11 6.47 0.80
C GLY A 104 -9.33 5.09 0.15
N ALA A 105 -9.05 4.95 -1.15
CA ALA A 105 -9.29 3.74 -1.92
C ALA A 105 -8.79 2.47 -1.21
N ILE A 106 -7.54 2.46 -0.75
CA ILE A 106 -6.94 1.32 -0.04
C ILE A 106 -7.72 0.96 1.24
N GLY A 107 -8.09 1.96 2.05
CA GLY A 107 -8.87 1.73 3.28
C GLY A 107 -10.23 1.12 2.99
N MET A 108 -10.90 1.60 1.95
CA MET A 108 -12.23 1.11 1.56
C MET A 108 -12.16 -0.29 0.93
N GLU A 109 -11.13 -0.60 0.15
CA GLU A 109 -10.87 -1.95 -0.37
C GLU A 109 -10.67 -2.95 0.78
N PHE A 110 -9.83 -2.63 1.77
CA PHE A 110 -9.66 -3.47 2.95
C PHE A 110 -10.94 -3.58 3.77
N ALA A 111 -11.73 -2.51 3.90
CA ALA A 111 -13.01 -2.55 4.59
C ALA A 111 -13.97 -3.56 3.94
N SER A 112 -14.06 -3.53 2.61
CA SER A 112 -14.87 -4.49 1.84
C SER A 112 -14.36 -5.92 2.03
N PHE A 113 -13.06 -6.12 1.82
CA PHE A 113 -12.42 -7.43 1.89
C PHE A 113 -12.57 -8.10 3.27
N TYR A 114 -12.29 -7.38 4.35
CA TYR A 114 -12.40 -7.94 5.69
C TYR A 114 -13.85 -8.15 6.12
N ASN A 115 -14.75 -7.27 5.71
CA ASN A 115 -16.18 -7.45 5.97
C ASN A 115 -16.72 -8.73 5.30
N ASP A 116 -16.31 -9.01 4.05
CA ASP A 116 -16.70 -10.24 3.35
C ASP A 116 -16.12 -11.50 4.00
N LEU A 117 -15.05 -11.39 4.76
CA LEU A 117 -14.51 -12.46 5.58
C LEU A 117 -15.18 -12.59 6.97
N GLY A 118 -16.23 -11.83 7.23
CA GLY A 118 -16.99 -11.87 8.49
C GLY A 118 -16.38 -11.07 9.64
N VAL A 119 -15.44 -10.16 9.35
CA VAL A 119 -14.85 -9.26 10.35
C VAL A 119 -15.78 -8.07 10.59
N ASN A 120 -15.98 -7.67 11.84
CA ASN A 120 -16.70 -6.44 12.18
C ASN A 120 -15.82 -5.22 11.85
N VAL A 121 -16.17 -4.49 10.80
CA VAL A 121 -15.32 -3.38 10.30
C VAL A 121 -15.90 -2.03 10.68
N THR A 122 -15.02 -1.17 11.23
CA THR A 122 -15.31 0.26 11.43
C THR A 122 -14.28 1.09 10.68
N VAL A 123 -14.74 2.01 9.84
CA VAL A 123 -13.91 2.99 9.13
C VAL A 123 -14.03 4.33 9.84
N VAL A 124 -12.88 4.96 10.13
CA VAL A 124 -12.78 6.28 10.75
C VAL A 124 -12.13 7.23 9.78
N GLU A 125 -12.80 8.33 9.46
CA GLU A 125 -12.35 9.34 8.51
C GLU A 125 -12.42 10.74 9.12
N ALA A 126 -11.35 11.50 8.97
CA ALA A 126 -11.24 12.87 9.48
C ALA A 126 -12.11 13.84 8.68
N LEU A 127 -12.27 13.61 7.40
CA LEU A 127 -13.08 14.44 6.51
C LEU A 127 -14.57 14.10 6.62
N ASN A 128 -15.41 14.93 5.99
CA ASN A 128 -16.86 14.78 6.02
C ASN A 128 -17.40 13.67 5.10
N THR A 129 -16.57 13.17 4.19
CA THR A 129 -16.94 12.11 3.25
C THR A 129 -15.86 11.03 3.18
N ILE A 130 -16.26 9.82 2.78
CA ILE A 130 -15.31 8.78 2.38
C ILE A 130 -14.82 9.03 0.95
N LEU A 131 -13.72 8.39 0.56
CA LEU A 131 -13.16 8.52 -0.79
C LEU A 131 -13.03 9.99 -1.22
N PRO A 132 -12.35 10.85 -0.44
CA PRO A 132 -12.39 12.31 -0.61
C PRO A 132 -11.80 12.81 -1.93
N ASN A 133 -11.14 11.95 -2.71
CA ASN A 133 -10.58 12.27 -4.02
C ASN A 133 -11.50 11.89 -5.18
N GLU A 134 -12.63 11.25 -4.88
CA GLU A 134 -13.63 10.82 -5.86
C GLU A 134 -14.80 11.80 -5.90
N ASP A 135 -15.62 11.71 -6.94
CA ASP A 135 -16.84 12.50 -7.04
C ASP A 135 -17.80 12.21 -5.87
N GLU A 136 -18.52 13.24 -5.43
CA GLU A 136 -19.38 13.15 -4.27
C GLU A 136 -20.47 12.09 -4.44
N ASP A 137 -21.07 11.99 -5.62
CA ASP A 137 -22.10 10.99 -5.95
C ASP A 137 -21.55 9.57 -5.79
N ILE A 138 -20.32 9.32 -6.25
CA ILE A 138 -19.65 8.03 -6.08
C ILE A 138 -19.40 7.72 -4.62
N SER A 139 -18.91 8.68 -3.87
CA SER A 139 -18.65 8.55 -2.43
C SER A 139 -19.93 8.22 -1.66
N GLN A 140 -21.05 8.87 -1.98
CA GLN A 140 -22.36 8.60 -1.37
C GLN A 140 -22.89 7.20 -1.69
N VAL A 141 -22.79 6.76 -2.95
CA VAL A 141 -23.19 5.41 -3.37
C VAL A 141 -22.37 4.35 -2.64
N VAL A 142 -21.07 4.50 -2.56
CA VAL A 142 -20.18 3.57 -1.84
C VAL A 142 -20.52 3.56 -0.36
N ALA A 143 -20.66 4.72 0.28
CA ALA A 143 -21.03 4.83 1.69
C ALA A 143 -22.36 4.13 2.02
N SER A 144 -23.37 4.34 1.18
CA SER A 144 -24.69 3.68 1.34
C SER A 144 -24.56 2.16 1.25
N ASN A 145 -23.86 1.66 0.23
CA ASN A 145 -23.69 0.22 0.03
C ASN A 145 -22.91 -0.43 1.16
N PHE A 146 -21.85 0.22 1.66
CA PHE A 146 -21.04 -0.32 2.75
C PHE A 146 -21.80 -0.35 4.07
N LYS A 147 -22.61 0.67 4.37
CA LYS A 147 -23.52 0.67 5.53
C LYS A 147 -24.53 -0.46 5.46
N LYS A 148 -25.13 -0.73 4.29
CA LYS A 148 -26.06 -1.86 4.08
C LYS A 148 -25.39 -3.22 4.34
N ARG A 149 -24.08 -3.34 4.09
CA ARG A 149 -23.29 -4.55 4.37
C ARG A 149 -22.84 -4.65 5.84
N GLY A 150 -23.19 -3.69 6.69
CA GLY A 150 -22.87 -3.69 8.11
C GLY A 150 -21.53 -3.03 8.46
N ILE A 151 -20.86 -2.38 7.51
CA ILE A 151 -19.64 -1.61 7.79
C ILE A 151 -20.01 -0.30 8.49
N ILE A 152 -19.44 -0.04 9.64
CA ILE A 152 -19.62 1.21 10.38
C ILE A 152 -18.69 2.26 9.78
N ILE A 153 -19.25 3.40 9.35
CA ILE A 153 -18.49 4.53 8.80
C ILE A 153 -18.66 5.74 9.71
N LYS A 154 -17.56 6.27 10.22
CA LYS A 154 -17.48 7.47 11.06
C LYS A 154 -16.67 8.54 10.35
N THR A 155 -17.34 9.46 9.69
CA THR A 155 -16.75 10.68 9.12
C THR A 155 -16.65 11.79 10.17
N ASN A 156 -15.96 12.90 9.85
CA ASN A 156 -15.68 14.01 10.79
C ASN A 156 -15.09 13.53 12.12
N THR A 157 -14.31 12.44 12.09
CA THR A 157 -13.80 11.78 13.29
C THR A 157 -12.28 11.70 13.21
N LEU A 158 -11.61 12.44 14.10
CA LEU A 158 -10.16 12.46 14.20
C LEU A 158 -9.67 11.38 15.17
N LEU A 159 -8.66 10.63 14.75
CA LEU A 159 -7.93 9.74 15.64
C LEU A 159 -7.03 10.57 16.58
N LYS A 160 -7.21 10.44 17.87
CA LYS A 160 -6.42 11.14 18.88
C LYS A 160 -5.23 10.30 19.37
N SER A 161 -5.46 9.04 19.64
CA SER A 161 -4.43 8.12 20.14
C SER A 161 -4.84 6.68 19.92
N VAL A 162 -3.87 5.78 19.93
CA VAL A 162 -4.07 4.33 19.97
C VAL A 162 -3.29 3.78 21.16
N THR A 163 -3.94 3.01 22.01
CA THR A 163 -3.31 2.34 23.15
C THR A 163 -3.51 0.83 23.00
N ASN A 164 -2.41 0.09 23.05
CA ASN A 164 -2.48 -1.37 23.22
C ASN A 164 -2.83 -1.65 24.67
N LYS A 165 -3.98 -2.26 24.91
CA LYS A 165 -4.22 -2.92 26.21
C LYS A 165 -3.64 -4.33 26.11
N THR A 166 -2.54 -4.56 26.80
CA THR A 166 -2.00 -5.90 27.08
C THR A 166 -2.98 -6.67 27.94
#